data_1fbcc612652cde299456cead0fd65152
#
_entry.id   1fbcc612652cde299456cead0fd65152
#
_cell.length_a   1.000
_cell.length_b   1.000
_cell.length_c   1.000
_cell.angle_alpha   90.00
_cell.angle_beta   90.00
_cell.angle_gamma   90.00
#
_symmetry.space_group_name_H-M   'P 1'
#
loop_
_entity.id
_entity.type
_entity.pdbx_description
1 polymer ?
#
loop_
_entity_poly.entity_id
_entity_poly.type
_entity_poly.pdbx_seq_one_letter_code
_entity_poly.pdbx_strand_id
1 'polypeptide(L)'
;MKTRTSRFLCQAAAVLTAAALACCQQLGPNVLNDIDLARAKIAPNLLQLGARNWVVVADPACPLPAGTGIVSINVPASTIDTFREVLDLLEIEGAVVPRIWVNHELSVVPEERAPGITAHRKELEKLLLGRFHYEMNSRVIDMQLAQAARDFRILYIRTNTRLPYSSIAIELDSGYWNADAETEVQQRLRQLMPQSAPAEEAPAVDFPGTINA
;
A
#
# COMPACT_ATOMS: atom_id res chain seq x y z
N MET A 1 28.83 20.14 -70.98
CA MET A 1 27.58 19.65 -70.36
C MET A 1 27.90 18.73 -69.19
N LYS A 2 28.52 19.20 -68.11
CA LYS A 2 28.88 18.35 -66.93
C LYS A 2 28.87 19.10 -65.61
N THR A 3 27.85 19.90 -65.27
CA THR A 3 27.83 20.65 -63.98
C THR A 3 26.46 20.75 -63.30
N ARG A 4 25.40 20.11 -63.85
CA ARG A 4 24.06 20.18 -63.24
C ARG A 4 23.70 19.03 -62.29
N THR A 5 24.30 17.85 -62.45
CA THR A 5 23.95 16.65 -61.66
C THR A 5 24.63 16.62 -60.29
N SER A 6 25.76 17.31 -60.07
CA SER A 6 26.48 17.34 -58.80
C SER A 6 25.80 18.19 -57.73
N ARG A 7 25.04 19.24 -58.11
CA ARG A 7 24.33 20.08 -57.13
C ARG A 7 23.08 19.46 -56.53
N PHE A 8 22.40 18.60 -57.25
CA PHE A 8 21.21 17.88 -56.75
C PHE A 8 21.56 16.77 -55.75
N LEU A 9 22.69 16.09 -55.93
CA LEU A 9 23.15 15.06 -55.00
C LEU A 9 23.60 15.63 -53.64
N CYS A 10 24.22 16.81 -53.64
CA CYS A 10 24.64 17.48 -52.42
C CYS A 10 23.46 18.04 -51.61
N GLN A 11 22.40 18.49 -52.27
CA GLN A 11 21.18 18.99 -51.56
C GLN A 11 20.35 17.87 -50.96
N ALA A 12 20.25 16.71 -51.62
CA ALA A 12 19.57 15.55 -51.07
C ALA A 12 20.28 14.95 -49.86
N ALA A 13 21.59 14.92 -49.85
CA ALA A 13 22.36 14.46 -48.69
C ALA A 13 22.24 15.41 -47.46
N ALA A 14 22.19 16.72 -47.71
CA ALA A 14 22.01 17.69 -46.62
C ALA A 14 20.64 17.67 -45.97
N VAL A 15 19.57 17.36 -46.71
CA VAL A 15 18.22 17.24 -46.18
C VAL A 15 18.06 15.94 -45.36
N LEU A 16 18.68 14.83 -45.79
CA LEU A 16 18.64 13.56 -45.03
C LEU A 16 19.42 13.64 -43.71
N THR A 17 20.54 14.37 -43.67
CA THR A 17 21.28 14.55 -42.42
C THR A 17 20.55 15.49 -41.45
N ALA A 18 19.86 16.52 -41.91
CA ALA A 18 19.05 17.40 -41.08
C ALA A 18 17.82 16.66 -40.49
N ALA A 19 17.18 15.78 -41.24
CA ALA A 19 16.07 14.97 -40.74
C ALA A 19 16.52 13.95 -39.67
N ALA A 20 17.69 13.34 -39.82
CA ALA A 20 18.23 12.41 -38.84
C ALA A 20 18.65 13.12 -37.51
N LEU A 21 19.20 14.35 -37.60
CA LEU A 21 19.49 15.16 -36.42
C LEU A 21 18.25 15.69 -35.71
N ALA A 22 17.16 15.98 -36.43
CA ALA A 22 15.88 16.37 -35.83
C ALA A 22 15.20 15.22 -35.07
N CYS A 23 15.36 13.98 -35.52
CA CYS A 23 14.82 12.79 -34.84
C CYS A 23 15.55 12.50 -33.51
N CYS A 24 16.85 12.83 -33.40
CA CYS A 24 17.61 12.67 -32.15
C CYS A 24 17.34 13.78 -31.12
N GLN A 25 16.76 14.89 -31.52
CA GLN A 25 16.44 16.01 -30.60
C GLN A 25 15.08 15.86 -29.90
N GLN A 26 14.28 14.84 -30.24
CA GLN A 26 12.99 14.59 -29.57
C GLN A 26 13.07 13.64 -28.37
N LEU A 27 14.25 13.11 -28.05
CA LEU A 27 14.53 12.47 -26.76
C LEU A 27 15.03 13.55 -25.77
N GLY A 28 14.16 14.49 -25.42
CA GLY A 28 14.37 15.30 -24.23
C GLY A 28 14.54 14.36 -23.03
N PRO A 29 15.28 14.76 -21.97
CA PRO A 29 15.37 13.95 -20.77
C PRO A 29 13.94 13.62 -20.35
N ASN A 30 13.61 12.33 -20.22
CA ASN A 30 12.33 11.85 -19.67
C ASN A 30 12.30 12.37 -18.22
N VAL A 31 11.80 13.57 -18.02
CA VAL A 31 11.56 14.10 -16.68
C VAL A 31 10.41 13.28 -16.14
N LEU A 32 10.74 12.31 -15.30
CA LEU A 32 9.75 11.51 -14.58
C LEU A 32 8.85 12.49 -13.82
N ASN A 33 7.55 12.38 -14.01
CA ASN A 33 6.59 13.15 -13.24
C ASN A 33 6.56 12.62 -11.78
N ASP A 34 5.89 13.34 -10.89
CA ASP A 34 5.83 12.99 -9.47
C ASP A 34 5.23 11.59 -9.22
N ILE A 35 4.34 11.13 -10.10
CA ILE A 35 3.72 9.79 -10.01
C ILE A 35 4.72 8.71 -10.43
N ASP A 36 5.47 8.91 -11.52
CA ASP A 36 6.50 7.96 -11.95
C ASP A 36 7.59 7.81 -10.88
N LEU A 37 8.00 8.92 -10.25
CA LEU A 37 8.93 8.92 -9.13
C LEU A 37 8.37 8.19 -7.90
N ALA A 38 7.07 8.37 -7.62
CA ALA A 38 6.38 7.66 -6.56
C ALA A 38 6.36 6.16 -6.85
N ARG A 39 5.94 5.74 -8.05
CA ARG A 39 5.91 4.35 -8.50
C ARG A 39 7.27 3.67 -8.37
N ALA A 40 8.33 4.33 -8.83
CA ALA A 40 9.69 3.79 -8.74
C ALA A 40 10.16 3.52 -7.31
N LYS A 41 9.66 4.29 -6.32
CA LYS A 41 9.95 4.08 -4.89
C LYS A 41 9.00 3.07 -4.24
N ILE A 42 7.73 3.04 -4.64
CA ILE A 42 6.70 2.19 -4.05
C ILE A 42 6.89 0.73 -4.47
N ALA A 43 6.98 0.46 -5.78
CA ALA A 43 6.97 -0.88 -6.32
C ALA A 43 8.00 -1.83 -5.69
N PRO A 44 9.29 -1.48 -5.53
CA PRO A 44 10.28 -2.39 -4.95
C PRO A 44 9.99 -2.79 -3.49
N ASN A 45 9.27 -1.93 -2.75
CA ASN A 45 8.93 -2.19 -1.35
C ASN A 45 7.59 -2.91 -1.23
N LEU A 46 6.60 -2.51 -2.02
CA LEU A 46 5.25 -3.06 -2.01
C LEU A 46 5.24 -4.53 -2.45
N LEU A 47 5.93 -4.86 -3.55
CA LEU A 47 5.97 -6.22 -4.12
C LEU A 47 6.71 -7.25 -3.25
N GLN A 48 7.33 -6.84 -2.15
CA GLN A 48 7.90 -7.74 -1.14
C GLN A 48 6.92 -8.10 -0.02
N LEU A 49 5.74 -7.48 -0.01
CA LEU A 49 4.74 -7.68 1.04
C LEU A 49 3.74 -8.77 0.61
N GLY A 50 3.58 -9.78 1.46
CA GLY A 50 2.51 -10.78 1.31
C GLY A 50 1.33 -10.48 2.21
N ALA A 51 0.42 -11.46 2.34
CA ALA A 51 -0.75 -11.37 3.22
C ALA A 51 -0.36 -11.05 4.68
N ARG A 52 -1.25 -10.39 5.39
CA ARG A 52 -1.12 -9.87 6.77
C ARG A 52 -0.14 -8.72 6.96
N ASN A 53 0.64 -8.34 5.93
CA ASN A 53 1.41 -7.10 5.96
C ASN A 53 0.49 -5.90 5.69
N TRP A 54 0.98 -4.71 6.04
CA TRP A 54 0.21 -3.47 5.89
C TRP A 54 0.94 -2.45 5.03
N VAL A 55 0.16 -1.62 4.37
CA VAL A 55 0.62 -0.40 3.69
C VAL A 55 -0.15 0.79 4.25
N VAL A 56 0.54 1.86 4.59
CA VAL A 56 -0.08 3.10 5.05
C VAL A 56 0.32 4.23 4.11
N VAL A 57 -0.65 4.73 3.35
CA VAL A 57 -0.46 5.95 2.57
C VAL A 57 -0.75 7.12 3.50
N ALA A 58 0.30 7.80 3.93
CA ALA A 58 0.29 8.70 5.07
C ALA A 58 0.53 10.16 4.69
N ASP A 59 -0.05 11.08 5.45
CA ASP A 59 0.36 12.48 5.45
C ASP A 59 1.79 12.64 6.03
N PRO A 60 2.46 13.80 5.81
CA PRO A 60 3.84 14.00 6.27
C PRO A 60 4.00 14.03 7.81
N ALA A 61 2.92 14.27 8.55
CA ALA A 61 2.93 14.36 10.01
C ALA A 61 2.52 13.05 10.70
N CYS A 62 2.11 12.03 9.93
CA CYS A 62 1.70 10.74 10.48
C CYS A 62 2.81 10.13 11.35
N PRO A 63 2.53 9.77 12.61
CA PRO A 63 3.52 9.14 13.48
C PRO A 63 3.85 7.74 12.97
N LEU A 64 5.12 7.34 13.16
CA LEU A 64 5.56 5.99 12.88
C LEU A 64 5.60 5.19 14.19
N PRO A 65 4.99 4.00 14.24
CA PRO A 65 5.19 3.10 15.37
C PRO A 65 6.66 2.70 15.50
N ALA A 66 7.09 2.42 16.73
CA ALA A 66 8.43 1.89 16.98
C ALA A 66 8.41 0.37 16.74
N GLY A 67 9.03 -0.10 15.68
CA GLY A 67 9.11 -1.53 15.37
C GLY A 67 10.14 -1.82 14.28
N THR A 68 10.77 -3.00 14.34
CA THR A 68 11.80 -3.43 13.37
C THR A 68 11.22 -3.77 12.00
N GLY A 69 9.93 -4.09 11.93
CA GLY A 69 9.21 -4.39 10.67
C GLY A 69 8.69 -3.18 9.92
N ILE A 70 8.98 -1.94 10.40
CA ILE A 70 8.47 -0.71 9.80
C ILE A 70 9.46 -0.16 8.78
N VAL A 71 8.97 0.03 7.57
CA VAL A 71 9.71 0.69 6.48
C VAL A 71 8.98 1.99 6.15
N SER A 72 9.70 3.09 6.01
CA SER A 72 9.12 4.37 5.61
C SER A 72 9.82 4.93 4.38
N ILE A 73 9.04 5.32 3.38
CA ILE A 73 9.51 5.99 2.16
C ILE A 73 8.75 7.31 1.97
N ASN A 74 9.42 8.30 1.36
CA ASN A 74 8.78 9.58 1.01
C ASN A 74 8.58 9.64 -0.50
N VAL A 75 7.39 10.05 -0.92
CA VAL A 75 7.02 10.24 -2.32
C VAL A 75 6.57 11.69 -2.58
N PRO A 76 6.80 12.25 -3.77
CA PRO A 76 6.41 13.64 -4.09
C PRO A 76 4.95 13.76 -4.55
N ALA A 77 4.18 12.69 -4.52
CA ALA A 77 2.78 12.63 -4.97
C ALA A 77 1.78 12.90 -3.84
N SER A 78 0.53 13.20 -4.21
CA SER A 78 -0.58 13.34 -3.26
C SER A 78 -1.00 12.00 -2.66
N THR A 79 -1.73 12.03 -1.52
CA THR A 79 -2.32 10.82 -0.92
C THR A 79 -3.22 10.07 -1.91
N ILE A 80 -4.06 10.81 -2.65
CA ILE A 80 -4.99 10.21 -3.63
C ILE A 80 -4.23 9.53 -4.78
N ASP A 81 -3.24 10.20 -5.36
CA ASP A 81 -2.46 9.65 -6.48
C ASP A 81 -1.61 8.47 -6.01
N THR A 82 -1.01 8.58 -4.83
CA THR A 82 -0.25 7.48 -4.22
C THR A 82 -1.13 6.28 -3.90
N PHE A 83 -2.34 6.51 -3.38
CA PHE A 83 -3.28 5.42 -3.08
C PHE A 83 -3.74 4.72 -4.36
N ARG A 84 -4.04 5.48 -5.43
CA ARG A 84 -4.34 4.92 -6.76
C ARG A 84 -3.21 4.05 -7.25
N GLU A 85 -1.98 4.55 -7.18
CA GLU A 85 -0.79 3.82 -7.62
C GLU A 85 -0.57 2.51 -6.84
N VAL A 86 -0.80 2.53 -5.51
CA VAL A 86 -0.75 1.32 -4.68
C VAL A 86 -1.79 0.30 -5.12
N LEU A 87 -3.04 0.73 -5.36
CA LEU A 87 -4.12 -0.16 -5.81
C LEU A 87 -3.79 -0.78 -7.18
N ASP A 88 -3.31 0.02 -8.13
CA ASP A 88 -2.94 -0.43 -9.47
C ASP A 88 -1.80 -1.47 -9.41
N LEU A 89 -0.79 -1.26 -8.57
CA LEU A 89 0.31 -2.21 -8.39
C LEU A 89 -0.17 -3.53 -7.76
N LEU A 90 -1.05 -3.48 -6.77
CA LEU A 90 -1.62 -4.68 -6.13
C LEU A 90 -2.51 -5.47 -7.11
N GLU A 91 -3.27 -4.78 -7.96
CA GLU A 91 -4.11 -5.40 -8.98
C GLU A 91 -3.28 -6.11 -10.07
N ILE A 92 -2.18 -5.50 -10.49
CA ILE A 92 -1.25 -6.10 -11.47
C ILE A 92 -0.60 -7.37 -10.90
N GLU A 93 -0.18 -7.34 -9.64
CA GLU A 93 0.47 -8.49 -8.97
C GLU A 93 -0.50 -9.63 -8.70
N GLY A 94 -1.72 -9.32 -8.26
CA GLY A 94 -2.82 -10.26 -8.08
C GLY A 94 -2.65 -11.31 -6.96
N ALA A 95 -1.52 -11.32 -6.26
CA ALA A 95 -1.25 -12.29 -5.19
C ALA A 95 -1.96 -11.94 -3.88
N VAL A 96 -2.22 -10.65 -3.67
CA VAL A 96 -2.88 -10.12 -2.47
C VAL A 96 -4.04 -9.20 -2.85
N VAL A 97 -5.03 -9.12 -1.98
CA VAL A 97 -6.17 -8.20 -2.12
C VAL A 97 -6.14 -7.17 -1.00
N PRO A 98 -6.43 -5.88 -1.31
CA PRO A 98 -6.44 -4.82 -0.31
C PRO A 98 -7.73 -4.85 0.53
N ARG A 99 -7.60 -4.83 1.86
CA ARG A 99 -8.63 -4.44 2.81
C ARG A 99 -8.34 -3.00 3.24
N ILE A 100 -9.18 -2.07 2.82
CA ILE A 100 -8.92 -0.64 2.96
C ILE A 100 -9.54 -0.13 4.25
N TRP A 101 -8.80 0.69 5.00
CA TRP A 101 -9.21 1.31 6.25
C TRP A 101 -9.04 2.82 6.14
N VAL A 102 -10.13 3.57 6.30
CA VAL A 102 -10.16 5.03 6.23
C VAL A 102 -10.61 5.63 7.56
N ASN A 103 -10.09 6.80 7.88
CA ASN A 103 -10.44 7.51 9.10
C ASN A 103 -11.87 8.05 9.02
N HIS A 104 -12.74 7.63 9.92
CA HIS A 104 -14.12 8.12 10.00
C HIS A 104 -14.17 9.65 10.24
N GLU A 105 -13.21 10.19 10.98
CA GLU A 105 -13.08 11.62 11.27
C GLU A 105 -12.92 12.47 10.00
N LEU A 106 -12.38 11.90 8.91
CA LEU A 106 -12.23 12.60 7.63
C LEU A 106 -13.57 13.14 7.13
N SER A 107 -14.67 12.43 7.38
CA SER A 107 -16.02 12.79 6.90
C SER A 107 -16.53 14.12 7.48
N VAL A 108 -16.07 14.48 8.68
CA VAL A 108 -16.57 15.65 9.45
C VAL A 108 -15.58 16.81 9.54
N VAL A 109 -14.39 16.70 8.95
CA VAL A 109 -13.43 17.82 8.92
C VAL A 109 -13.99 18.96 8.08
N PRO A 110 -14.13 20.19 8.64
CA PRO A 110 -14.68 21.32 7.90
C PRO A 110 -13.64 21.92 6.93
N GLU A 111 -14.12 22.37 5.77
CA GLU A 111 -13.29 22.97 4.71
C GLU A 111 -12.53 24.22 5.20
N GLU A 112 -13.12 25.01 6.10
CA GLU A 112 -12.53 26.23 6.66
C GLU A 112 -11.30 25.93 7.54
N ARG A 113 -11.21 24.73 8.09
CA ARG A 113 -10.07 24.28 8.90
C ARG A 113 -9.01 23.53 8.10
N ALA A 114 -9.42 22.93 6.99
CA ALA A 114 -8.56 22.15 6.11
C ALA A 114 -8.93 22.39 4.64
N PRO A 115 -8.52 23.52 4.06
CA PRO A 115 -8.84 23.85 2.66
C PRO A 115 -8.42 22.74 1.71
N GLY A 116 -9.35 22.30 0.85
CA GLY A 116 -9.15 21.19 -0.09
C GLY A 116 -9.64 19.82 0.43
N ILE A 117 -10.10 19.73 1.68
CA ILE A 117 -10.56 18.46 2.26
C ILE A 117 -11.80 17.91 1.55
N THR A 118 -12.69 18.79 1.08
CA THR A 118 -13.91 18.40 0.35
C THR A 118 -13.57 17.79 -1.00
N ALA A 119 -12.59 18.35 -1.71
CA ALA A 119 -12.12 17.79 -2.97
C ALA A 119 -11.43 16.43 -2.73
N HIS A 120 -10.60 16.34 -1.69
CA HIS A 120 -9.94 15.10 -1.29
C HIS A 120 -10.96 13.98 -0.99
N ARG A 121 -12.01 14.25 -0.21
CA ARG A 121 -13.08 13.27 0.07
C ARG A 121 -13.74 12.76 -1.21
N LYS A 122 -14.11 13.66 -2.12
CA LYS A 122 -14.75 13.28 -3.40
C LYS A 122 -13.85 12.37 -4.25
N GLU A 123 -12.57 12.65 -4.31
CA GLU A 123 -11.63 11.78 -5.05
C GLU A 123 -11.42 10.43 -4.35
N LEU A 124 -11.36 10.42 -3.01
CA LEU A 124 -11.29 9.19 -2.24
C LEU A 124 -12.54 8.33 -2.44
N GLU A 125 -13.74 8.91 -2.34
CA GLU A 125 -15.01 8.22 -2.58
C GLU A 125 -15.04 7.54 -3.97
N LYS A 126 -14.53 8.20 -5.01
CA LYS A 126 -14.42 7.59 -6.35
C LYS A 126 -13.52 6.36 -6.38
N LEU A 127 -12.39 6.39 -5.66
CA LEU A 127 -11.46 5.26 -5.59
C LEU A 127 -12.02 4.11 -4.75
N LEU A 128 -12.87 4.40 -3.77
CA LEU A 128 -13.51 3.41 -2.91
C LEU A 128 -14.77 2.79 -3.54
N LEU A 129 -15.31 3.41 -4.61
CA LEU A 129 -16.52 2.93 -5.27
C LEU A 129 -16.35 1.47 -5.75
N GLY A 130 -17.24 0.59 -5.27
CA GLY A 130 -17.18 -0.84 -5.60
C GLY A 130 -16.09 -1.63 -4.87
N ARG A 131 -15.31 -1.01 -3.99
CA ARG A 131 -14.29 -1.65 -3.16
C ARG A 131 -14.78 -1.76 -1.71
N PHE A 132 -14.58 -2.92 -1.12
CA PHE A 132 -14.87 -3.10 0.31
C PHE A 132 -13.86 -2.30 1.15
N HIS A 133 -14.36 -1.51 2.08
CA HIS A 133 -13.54 -0.70 3.00
C HIS A 133 -14.20 -0.57 4.37
N TYR A 134 -13.37 -0.29 5.37
CA TYR A 134 -13.78 0.01 6.73
C TYR A 134 -13.62 1.51 6.99
N GLU A 135 -14.66 2.14 7.52
CA GLU A 135 -14.59 3.48 8.10
C GLU A 135 -14.46 3.33 9.62
N MET A 136 -13.29 3.66 10.15
CA MET A 136 -12.98 3.46 11.56
C MET A 136 -12.43 4.74 12.18
N ASN A 137 -12.64 4.89 13.49
CA ASN A 137 -11.97 5.93 14.25
C ASN A 137 -10.45 5.75 14.16
N SER A 138 -9.71 6.85 14.01
CA SER A 138 -8.25 6.86 13.86
C SER A 138 -7.54 6.05 14.95
N ARG A 139 -8.01 6.11 16.20
CA ARG A 139 -7.44 5.33 17.30
C ARG A 139 -7.57 3.83 17.11
N VAL A 140 -8.65 3.36 16.48
CA VAL A 140 -8.84 1.93 16.18
C VAL A 140 -7.84 1.49 15.12
N ILE A 141 -7.66 2.30 14.08
CA ILE A 141 -6.66 2.04 13.02
C ILE A 141 -5.25 2.00 13.63
N ASP A 142 -4.90 2.98 14.47
CA ASP A 142 -3.61 3.03 15.14
C ASP A 142 -3.34 1.81 16.03
N MET A 143 -4.36 1.32 16.74
CA MET A 143 -4.27 0.09 17.54
C MET A 143 -4.01 -1.14 16.66
N GLN A 144 -4.70 -1.28 15.51
CA GLN A 144 -4.48 -2.37 14.56
C GLN A 144 -3.06 -2.33 14.00
N LEU A 145 -2.60 -1.16 13.59
CA LEU A 145 -1.23 -0.98 13.08
C LEU A 145 -0.18 -1.28 14.16
N ALA A 146 -0.39 -0.83 15.40
CA ALA A 146 0.51 -1.13 16.52
C ALA A 146 0.56 -2.62 16.85
N GLN A 147 -0.54 -3.34 16.72
CA GLN A 147 -0.57 -4.79 16.89
C GLN A 147 0.11 -5.49 15.72
N ALA A 148 -0.22 -5.12 14.47
CA ALA A 148 0.40 -5.69 13.29
C ALA A 148 1.92 -5.48 13.25
N ALA A 149 2.41 -4.35 13.74
CA ALA A 149 3.85 -4.02 13.81
C ALA A 149 4.68 -4.97 14.67
N ARG A 150 4.05 -5.82 15.51
CA ARG A 150 4.75 -6.81 16.34
C ARG A 150 5.20 -8.01 15.52
N ASP A 151 4.39 -8.44 14.54
CA ASP A 151 4.56 -9.71 13.86
C ASP A 151 4.73 -9.56 12.34
N PHE A 152 4.31 -8.43 11.77
CA PHE A 152 4.25 -8.19 10.34
C PHE A 152 4.96 -6.90 9.93
N ARG A 153 5.23 -6.78 8.63
CA ARG A 153 5.82 -5.57 8.06
C ARG A 153 4.75 -4.54 7.78
N ILE A 154 5.09 -3.26 8.00
CA ILE A 154 4.25 -2.12 7.63
C ILE A 154 5.09 -1.17 6.78
N LEU A 155 4.61 -0.93 5.55
CA LEU A 155 5.19 0.07 4.65
C LEU A 155 4.44 1.39 4.80
N TYR A 156 5.10 2.41 5.37
CA TYR A 156 4.61 3.78 5.39
C TYR A 156 5.08 4.54 4.16
N ILE A 157 4.14 5.01 3.34
CA ILE A 157 4.40 5.83 2.16
C ILE A 157 3.96 7.25 2.49
N ARG A 158 4.92 8.10 2.86
CA ARG A 158 4.64 9.49 3.20
C ARG A 158 4.50 10.32 1.94
N THR A 159 3.36 10.96 1.80
CA THR A 159 2.97 11.79 0.66
C THR A 159 3.24 13.28 0.93
N ASN A 160 2.89 14.15 -0.01
CA ASN A 160 2.96 15.60 0.16
C ASN A 160 1.63 16.25 0.64
N THR A 161 0.56 15.46 0.83
CA THR A 161 -0.76 15.95 1.25
C THR A 161 -0.75 16.33 2.73
N ARG A 162 -1.14 17.57 3.04
CA ARG A 162 -1.19 18.12 4.40
C ARG A 162 -2.64 18.33 4.85
N LEU A 163 -3.43 17.25 4.84
CA LEU A 163 -4.82 17.25 5.28
C LEU A 163 -4.98 16.33 6.48
N PRO A 164 -5.68 16.75 7.55
CA PRO A 164 -5.89 15.91 8.72
C PRO A 164 -6.74 14.70 8.36
N TYR A 165 -6.46 13.55 9.00
CA TYR A 165 -7.16 12.28 8.80
C TYR A 165 -7.17 11.76 7.36
N SER A 166 -6.29 12.25 6.49
CA SER A 166 -6.19 11.83 5.08
C SER A 166 -5.40 10.54 4.88
N SER A 167 -4.77 10.01 5.92
CA SER A 167 -4.03 8.75 5.84
C SER A 167 -4.97 7.57 5.62
N ILE A 168 -4.54 6.63 4.77
CA ILE A 168 -5.29 5.43 4.39
C ILE A 168 -4.43 4.22 4.76
N ALA A 169 -4.96 3.30 5.56
CA ALA A 169 -4.31 2.05 5.88
C ALA A 169 -4.88 0.92 5.02
N ILE A 170 -4.04 0.00 4.60
CA ILE A 170 -4.36 -1.12 3.73
C ILE A 170 -3.77 -2.38 4.36
N GLU A 171 -4.62 -3.27 4.80
CA GLU A 171 -4.23 -4.61 5.18
C GLU A 171 -4.20 -5.48 3.91
N LEU A 172 -3.13 -6.21 3.70
CA LEU A 172 -3.00 -7.13 2.58
C LEU A 172 -3.55 -8.49 2.98
N ASP A 173 -4.55 -8.98 2.26
CA ASP A 173 -5.09 -10.33 2.45
C ASP A 173 -4.71 -11.24 1.29
N SER A 174 -4.84 -12.55 1.46
CA SER A 174 -4.57 -13.51 0.40
C SER A 174 -5.61 -13.41 -0.72
N GLY A 175 -5.17 -13.24 -1.97
CA GLY A 175 -6.05 -13.19 -3.12
C GLY A 175 -6.62 -14.55 -3.56
N TYR A 176 -6.02 -15.65 -3.07
CA TYR A 176 -6.37 -17.02 -3.47
C TYR A 176 -6.86 -17.90 -2.32
N TRP A 177 -6.99 -17.36 -1.11
CA TRP A 177 -7.44 -18.08 0.10
C TRP A 177 -8.43 -17.22 0.86
N ASN A 178 -9.62 -17.77 1.16
CA ASN A 178 -10.68 -17.05 1.86
C ASN A 178 -11.03 -17.69 3.20
N ALA A 179 -11.86 -17.01 4.00
CA ALA A 179 -12.27 -17.47 5.33
C ALA A 179 -13.03 -18.79 5.30
N ASP A 180 -13.77 -19.08 4.22
CA ASP A 180 -14.52 -20.34 4.09
C ASP A 180 -13.58 -21.52 3.88
N ALA A 181 -12.58 -21.36 3.00
CA ALA A 181 -11.53 -22.33 2.78
C ALA A 181 -10.73 -22.61 4.07
N GLU A 182 -10.38 -21.55 4.81
CA GLU A 182 -9.70 -21.69 6.11
C GLU A 182 -10.57 -22.46 7.11
N THR A 183 -11.86 -22.14 7.20
CA THR A 183 -12.78 -22.82 8.09
C THR A 183 -12.88 -24.32 7.76
N GLU A 184 -12.96 -24.67 6.48
CA GLU A 184 -12.99 -26.06 6.04
C GLU A 184 -11.71 -26.81 6.45
N VAL A 185 -10.54 -26.23 6.24
CA VAL A 185 -9.27 -26.84 6.64
C VAL A 185 -9.20 -27.04 8.16
N GLN A 186 -9.62 -26.05 8.94
CA GLN A 186 -9.63 -26.14 10.39
C GLN A 186 -10.62 -27.22 10.90
N GLN A 187 -11.73 -27.42 10.20
CA GLN A 187 -12.65 -28.52 10.52
C GLN A 187 -12.02 -29.89 10.22
N ARG A 188 -11.36 -30.03 9.08
CA ARG A 188 -10.65 -31.28 8.72
C ARG A 188 -9.52 -31.58 9.68
N LEU A 189 -8.74 -30.59 10.09
CA LEU A 189 -7.68 -30.77 11.09
C LEU A 189 -8.23 -31.26 12.43
N ARG A 190 -9.34 -30.69 12.91
CA ARG A 190 -10.01 -31.16 14.15
C ARG A 190 -10.48 -32.60 14.07
N GLN A 191 -10.91 -33.06 12.89
CA GLN A 191 -11.31 -34.45 12.69
C GLN A 191 -10.12 -35.41 12.67
N LEU A 192 -8.94 -34.95 12.24
CA LEU A 192 -7.72 -35.76 12.16
C LEU A 192 -6.95 -35.80 13.50
N MET A 193 -7.15 -34.81 14.36
CA MET A 193 -6.54 -34.85 15.70
C MET A 193 -7.27 -35.89 16.55
N PRO A 194 -6.56 -36.90 17.11
CA PRO A 194 -7.18 -37.81 18.07
C PRO A 194 -7.75 -36.95 19.21
N GLN A 195 -9.02 -37.17 19.57
CA GLN A 195 -9.58 -36.57 20.76
C GLN A 195 -8.65 -36.95 21.91
N SER A 196 -7.86 -35.96 22.40
CA SER A 196 -7.11 -36.16 23.63
C SER A 196 -8.08 -36.68 24.67
N ALA A 197 -7.79 -37.85 25.23
CA ALA A 197 -8.55 -38.42 26.32
C ALA A 197 -8.81 -37.31 27.36
N PRO A 198 -10.01 -37.28 27.98
CA PRO A 198 -10.33 -36.29 28.99
C PRO A 198 -9.16 -36.27 29.97
N ALA A 199 -8.66 -35.07 30.26
CA ALA A 199 -7.53 -34.90 31.18
C ALA A 199 -7.84 -35.73 32.44
N GLU A 200 -7.06 -36.78 32.64
CA GLU A 200 -7.09 -37.59 33.87
C GLU A 200 -6.90 -36.57 35.00
N GLU A 201 -7.92 -36.47 35.81
CA GLU A 201 -7.99 -35.58 36.97
C GLU A 201 -6.73 -35.79 37.78
N ALA A 202 -5.81 -34.82 37.77
CA ALA A 202 -4.54 -34.94 38.50
C ALA A 202 -4.90 -35.23 39.97
N PRO A 203 -4.30 -36.27 40.59
CA PRO A 203 -4.62 -36.60 41.96
C PRO A 203 -4.39 -35.39 42.85
N ALA A 204 -5.39 -35.07 43.67
CA ALA A 204 -5.33 -33.99 44.65
C ALA A 204 -4.06 -34.15 45.48
N VAL A 205 -3.11 -33.24 45.33
CA VAL A 205 -1.92 -33.19 46.19
C VAL A 205 -2.37 -32.65 47.53
N ASP A 206 -2.51 -33.55 48.50
CA ASP A 206 -2.79 -33.22 49.86
C ASP A 206 -1.53 -32.56 50.46
N PHE A 207 -1.60 -31.27 50.77
CA PHE A 207 -0.53 -30.56 51.45
C PHE A 207 -0.70 -30.74 52.95
N PRO A 208 0.16 -31.53 53.62
CA PRO A 208 0.09 -31.63 55.08
C PRO A 208 0.67 -30.39 55.72
N GLY A 209 -0.12 -29.73 56.54
CA GLY A 209 0.40 -28.92 57.63
C GLY A 209 0.32 -27.42 57.49
N THR A 210 -0.86 -26.85 57.80
CA THR A 210 -0.93 -25.51 58.43
C THR A 210 -0.41 -25.62 59.84
N ILE A 211 0.80 -25.07 60.07
CA ILE A 211 1.29 -24.85 61.47
C ILE A 211 0.72 -23.52 61.93
N ASN A 212 -0.22 -23.56 62.86
CA ASN A 212 -0.65 -22.41 63.66
C ASN A 212 0.47 -22.03 64.63
N ALA A 213 0.89 -20.76 64.58
CA ALA A 213 1.48 -20.04 65.69
C ALA A 213 1.25 -18.53 65.50
#